data_5fdf2b89b28ddf7a7e01b4e226e6ee1a
#
_entry.id   5fdf2b89b28ddf7a7e01b4e226e6ee1a
#
_cell.length_a   1.000
_cell.length_b   1.000
_cell.length_c   1.000
_cell.angle_alpha   90.00
_cell.angle_beta   90.00
_cell.angle_gamma   90.00
#
_symmetry.space_group_name_H-M   'P 1'
#
loop_
_entity.id
_entity.type
_entity.pdbx_description
1 polymer ?
#
loop_
_entity_poly.entity_id
_entity_poly.type
_entity_poly.pdbx_seq_one_letter_code
_entity_poly.pdbx_strand_id
1 'polypeptide(L)'
;MAEPYLTRIDAQAIKIRWISVQCYEIVLPNGKVIVTDPFYLDASALENTPEDKFKLEKQVYAQTGFSVDDFSGADYMILNHVHGDHSNIVGDLWRKFYGRVLVPAECAVEMAKTFDIPYAAMYPLYPGNTYYFDDFTLKTYPGAHDNRAFREGRYPRPSDAKALYGGSEGFGIPCPSWFGPLGSIFNLNFMIATKNNFKIDFSAGRDFEEHLEHMREEKPNLMLRHRIRSYSPERYADMVDQMGAQLIMPLHHNNARATGEDLNAYFQKVNEALVAKGSAARAFNPEPYRWYTIQTSIIAD
;
A
#
# COMPACT_ATOMS: atom_id res chain seq x y z
N MET A 1 -40.08 11.99 18.68
CA MET A 1 -38.75 11.90 19.30
C MET A 1 -37.76 11.96 18.16
N ALA A 2 -36.86 12.93 18.16
CA ALA A 2 -35.83 13.00 17.15
C ALA A 2 -34.90 11.79 17.35
N GLU A 3 -34.64 11.05 16.28
CA GLU A 3 -33.65 9.98 16.32
C GLU A 3 -32.29 10.53 16.81
N PRO A 4 -31.60 9.82 17.70
CA PRO A 4 -30.38 10.33 18.28
C PRO A 4 -29.34 10.57 17.20
N TYR A 5 -28.62 11.66 17.34
CA TYR A 5 -27.53 12.12 16.49
C TYR A 5 -26.45 11.05 16.18
N LEU A 6 -26.45 9.96 16.93
CA LEU A 6 -25.52 8.83 16.85
C LEU A 6 -25.56 8.05 15.53
N THR A 7 -26.68 8.01 14.83
CA THR A 7 -26.80 7.29 13.55
C THR A 7 -26.03 7.94 12.40
N ARG A 8 -25.67 9.22 12.49
CA ARG A 8 -24.83 9.90 11.50
C ARG A 8 -23.33 9.68 11.70
N ILE A 9 -22.90 9.31 12.90
CA ILE A 9 -21.49 9.09 13.24
C ILE A 9 -21.03 7.70 12.77
N ASP A 10 -21.91 6.70 12.86
CA ASP A 10 -21.62 5.35 12.36
C ASP A 10 -21.44 5.30 10.84
N ALA A 11 -22.06 6.22 10.10
CA ALA A 11 -21.90 6.35 8.67
C ALA A 11 -20.51 6.88 8.23
N GLN A 12 -19.64 7.22 9.17
CA GLN A 12 -18.28 7.74 8.89
C GLN A 12 -17.17 6.76 9.23
N ALA A 13 -17.51 5.53 9.60
CA ALA A 13 -16.53 4.51 9.90
C ALA A 13 -15.80 4.05 8.63
N ILE A 14 -14.46 3.98 8.71
CA ILE A 14 -13.63 3.34 7.70
C ILE A 14 -13.30 1.94 8.22
N LYS A 15 -13.51 0.94 7.38
CA LYS A 15 -13.01 -0.41 7.66
C LYS A 15 -11.73 -0.65 6.88
N ILE A 16 -10.77 -1.26 7.52
CA ILE A 16 -9.48 -1.58 6.91
C ILE A 16 -9.00 -2.95 7.35
N ARG A 17 -8.41 -3.69 6.42
CA ARG A 17 -7.64 -4.89 6.73
C ARG A 17 -6.38 -4.96 5.90
N TRP A 18 -5.34 -5.54 6.48
CA TRP A 18 -4.11 -5.86 5.79
C TRP A 18 -4.19 -7.26 5.17
N ILE A 19 -3.81 -7.37 3.91
CA ILE A 19 -3.79 -8.62 3.17
C ILE A 19 -2.37 -9.17 3.08
N SER A 20 -1.46 -8.44 2.43
CA SER A 20 -0.06 -8.83 2.25
C SER A 20 0.77 -7.64 1.79
N VAL A 21 2.06 -7.62 2.05
CA VAL A 21 3.02 -6.60 1.62
C VAL A 21 2.49 -5.18 1.85
N GLN A 22 2.01 -4.52 0.82
CA GLN A 22 1.39 -3.19 0.85
C GLN A 22 -0.10 -3.25 0.46
N CYS A 23 -0.64 -4.46 0.32
CA CYS A 23 -2.04 -4.66 -0.01
C CYS A 23 -2.92 -4.47 1.23
N TYR A 24 -3.65 -3.38 1.25
CA TYR A 24 -4.74 -3.12 2.18
C TYR A 24 -6.06 -3.04 1.43
N GLU A 25 -7.09 -3.57 2.05
CA GLU A 25 -8.47 -3.36 1.61
C GLU A 25 -9.13 -2.35 2.54
N ILE A 26 -9.64 -1.28 1.97
CA ILE A 26 -10.20 -0.13 2.69
C ILE A 26 -11.63 0.10 2.22
N VAL A 27 -12.59 -0.03 3.13
CA VAL A 27 -14.00 0.28 2.86
C VAL A 27 -14.28 1.69 3.33
N LEU A 28 -14.65 2.57 2.40
CA LEU A 28 -15.02 3.95 2.68
C LEU A 28 -16.42 4.03 3.33
N PRO A 29 -16.76 5.16 3.97
CA PRO A 29 -18.08 5.34 4.63
C PRO A 29 -19.29 5.13 3.73
N ASN A 30 -19.15 5.33 2.42
CA ASN A 30 -20.19 5.11 1.42
C ASN A 30 -20.25 3.67 0.87
N GLY A 31 -19.46 2.77 1.42
CA GLY A 31 -19.37 1.36 1.02
C GLY A 31 -18.45 1.08 -0.17
N LYS A 32 -17.83 2.10 -0.78
CA LYS A 32 -16.85 1.90 -1.85
C LYS A 32 -15.56 1.32 -1.31
N VAL A 33 -14.94 0.45 -2.08
CA VAL A 33 -13.75 -0.31 -1.68
C VAL A 33 -12.53 0.13 -2.48
N ILE A 34 -11.49 0.50 -1.74
CA ILE A 34 -10.15 0.77 -2.28
C ILE A 34 -9.25 -0.42 -1.92
N VAL A 35 -8.51 -0.93 -2.89
CA VAL A 35 -7.42 -1.89 -2.67
C VAL A 35 -6.12 -1.23 -3.05
N THR A 36 -5.18 -1.14 -2.10
CA THR A 36 -3.84 -0.59 -2.36
C THR A 36 -2.88 -1.70 -2.76
N ASP A 37 -2.01 -1.44 -3.72
CA ASP A 37 -0.96 -2.37 -4.19
C ASP A 37 -1.44 -3.83 -4.19
N PRO A 38 -2.38 -4.22 -5.09
CA PRO A 38 -3.06 -5.50 -5.06
C PRO A 38 -2.10 -6.69 -5.22
N PHE A 39 -1.73 -7.27 -4.10
CA PHE A 39 -0.83 -8.41 -4.05
C PHE A 39 -1.30 -9.48 -3.08
N TYR A 40 -1.24 -10.72 -3.55
CA TYR A 40 -1.37 -11.92 -2.74
C TYR A 40 -0.66 -13.09 -3.44
N LEU A 41 0.13 -13.84 -2.70
CA LEU A 41 0.80 -15.03 -3.20
C LEU A 41 0.36 -16.24 -2.37
N ASP A 42 -0.46 -17.10 -2.99
CA ASP A 42 -0.89 -18.35 -2.36
C ASP A 42 0.28 -19.32 -2.26
N ALA A 43 0.49 -19.87 -1.08
CA ALA A 43 1.52 -20.88 -0.85
C ALA A 43 1.36 -22.09 -1.76
N SER A 44 0.11 -22.49 -2.08
CA SER A 44 -0.19 -23.60 -2.98
C SER A 44 0.33 -23.38 -4.41
N ALA A 45 0.40 -22.14 -4.87
CA ALA A 45 0.96 -21.79 -6.18
C ALA A 45 2.46 -22.17 -6.30
N LEU A 46 3.14 -22.34 -5.18
CA LEU A 46 4.56 -22.65 -5.11
C LEU A 46 4.86 -24.12 -4.71
N GLU A 47 3.85 -24.92 -4.39
CA GLU A 47 4.03 -26.30 -3.91
C GLU A 47 4.82 -27.19 -4.88
N ASN A 48 4.58 -27.03 -6.18
CA ASN A 48 5.21 -27.83 -7.23
C ASN A 48 6.50 -27.23 -7.78
N THR A 49 7.02 -26.15 -7.17
CA THR A 49 8.28 -25.56 -7.60
C THR A 49 9.45 -26.16 -6.82
N PRO A 50 10.63 -26.36 -7.43
CA PRO A 50 11.82 -26.84 -6.72
C PRO A 50 12.07 -26.03 -5.45
N GLU A 51 12.54 -26.70 -4.38
CA GLU A 51 12.64 -26.11 -3.04
C GLU A 51 13.60 -24.91 -2.98
N ASP A 52 14.62 -24.91 -3.81
CA ASP A 52 15.61 -23.84 -3.97
C ASP A 52 15.11 -22.69 -4.86
N LYS A 53 14.17 -22.98 -5.77
CA LYS A 53 13.54 -21.96 -6.60
C LYS A 53 12.49 -21.22 -5.80
N PHE A 54 12.56 -19.88 -5.82
CA PHE A 54 11.65 -19.02 -5.06
C PHE A 54 11.71 -19.18 -3.53
N LYS A 55 12.87 -19.59 -3.01
CA LYS A 55 13.05 -19.79 -1.57
C LYS A 55 12.71 -18.55 -0.75
N LEU A 56 13.17 -17.39 -1.21
CA LEU A 56 12.89 -16.12 -0.54
C LEU A 56 11.39 -15.77 -0.60
N GLU A 57 10.78 -15.94 -1.75
CA GLU A 57 9.37 -15.66 -1.98
C GLU A 57 8.47 -16.57 -1.15
N LYS A 58 8.80 -17.87 -1.08
CA LYS A 58 8.12 -18.82 -0.20
C LYS A 58 8.18 -18.39 1.26
N GLN A 59 9.35 -17.96 1.70
CA GLN A 59 9.57 -17.57 3.09
C GLN A 59 8.94 -16.22 3.43
N VAL A 60 8.97 -15.25 2.51
CA VAL A 60 8.59 -13.86 2.78
C VAL A 60 7.14 -13.58 2.40
N TYR A 61 6.70 -14.04 1.24
CA TYR A 61 5.45 -13.59 0.63
C TYR A 61 4.34 -14.64 0.60
N ALA A 62 4.69 -15.94 0.58
CA ALA A 62 3.68 -16.98 0.48
C ALA A 62 2.82 -17.03 1.74
N GLN A 63 1.52 -17.06 1.55
CA GLN A 63 0.50 -17.07 2.59
C GLN A 63 -0.57 -18.10 2.28
N THR A 64 -1.41 -18.43 3.25
CA THR A 64 -2.54 -19.34 3.14
C THR A 64 -3.80 -18.72 3.74
N GLY A 65 -4.96 -19.25 3.39
CA GLY A 65 -6.23 -18.91 4.02
C GLY A 65 -6.86 -17.63 3.51
N PHE A 66 -6.47 -17.17 2.32
CA PHE A 66 -7.07 -16.03 1.63
C PHE A 66 -7.01 -16.23 0.11
N SER A 67 -7.90 -15.59 -0.60
CA SER A 67 -7.97 -15.61 -2.07
C SER A 67 -8.59 -14.33 -2.61
N VAL A 68 -8.61 -14.17 -3.92
CA VAL A 68 -9.34 -13.08 -4.58
C VAL A 68 -10.82 -13.11 -4.25
N ASP A 69 -11.37 -14.30 -3.95
CA ASP A 69 -12.79 -14.45 -3.60
C ASP A 69 -13.16 -13.88 -2.24
N ASP A 70 -12.19 -13.68 -1.37
CA ASP A 70 -12.41 -13.14 -0.02
C ASP A 70 -12.41 -11.60 0.04
N PHE A 71 -12.06 -10.92 -1.07
CA PHE A 71 -12.20 -9.47 -1.15
C PHE A 71 -13.68 -9.06 -1.16
N SER A 72 -14.04 -8.05 -0.39
CA SER A 72 -15.40 -7.52 -0.33
C SER A 72 -15.74 -6.63 -1.54
N GLY A 73 -14.72 -6.09 -2.21
CA GLY A 73 -14.84 -5.25 -3.39
C GLY A 73 -13.48 -4.77 -3.89
N ALA A 74 -13.49 -4.11 -5.04
CA ALA A 74 -12.35 -3.36 -5.57
C ALA A 74 -12.87 -2.30 -6.57
N ASP A 75 -13.60 -1.30 -6.06
CA ASP A 75 -14.06 -0.18 -6.91
C ASP A 75 -12.88 0.63 -7.45
N TYR A 76 -11.82 0.71 -6.64
CA TYR A 76 -10.56 1.35 -7.00
C TYR A 76 -9.38 0.48 -6.55
N MET A 77 -8.45 0.24 -7.46
CA MET A 77 -7.14 -0.35 -7.17
C MET A 77 -6.10 0.74 -7.36
N ILE A 78 -5.36 1.09 -6.31
CA ILE A 78 -4.38 2.19 -6.35
C ILE A 78 -2.99 1.61 -6.13
N LEU A 79 -2.10 1.82 -7.11
CA LEU A 79 -0.74 1.30 -7.08
C LEU A 79 0.27 2.40 -6.80
N ASN A 80 1.13 2.14 -5.82
CA ASN A 80 2.31 2.96 -5.54
C ASN A 80 3.35 2.80 -6.67
N HIS A 81 3.59 1.57 -7.06
CA HIS A 81 4.44 1.17 -8.19
C HIS A 81 4.00 -0.21 -8.69
N VAL A 82 4.68 -0.74 -9.71
CA VAL A 82 4.18 -1.92 -10.44
C VAL A 82 5.09 -3.14 -10.35
N HIS A 83 5.89 -3.30 -9.30
CA HIS A 83 6.57 -4.57 -9.05
C HIS A 83 5.57 -5.71 -8.81
N GLY A 84 6.02 -6.94 -9.03
CA GLY A 84 5.18 -8.12 -8.89
C GLY A 84 4.55 -8.27 -7.51
N ASP A 85 5.29 -7.93 -6.44
CA ASP A 85 4.80 -7.95 -5.06
C ASP A 85 3.87 -6.77 -4.71
N HIS A 86 3.46 -5.99 -5.71
CA HIS A 86 2.48 -4.90 -5.59
C HIS A 86 1.31 -5.00 -6.57
N SER A 87 1.34 -5.93 -7.53
CA SER A 87 0.40 -5.90 -8.65
C SER A 87 -0.10 -7.25 -9.17
N ASN A 88 0.36 -8.39 -8.61
CA ASN A 88 0.13 -9.70 -9.21
C ASN A 88 -1.35 -10.12 -9.34
N ILE A 89 -2.24 -9.61 -8.49
CA ILE A 89 -3.68 -9.95 -8.52
C ILE A 89 -4.56 -8.84 -9.11
N VAL A 90 -3.97 -7.79 -9.68
CA VAL A 90 -4.73 -6.67 -10.29
C VAL A 90 -5.71 -7.18 -11.34
N GLY A 91 -5.27 -8.07 -12.24
CA GLY A 91 -6.11 -8.64 -13.29
C GLY A 91 -7.26 -9.48 -12.75
N ASP A 92 -7.02 -10.28 -11.73
CA ASP A 92 -8.04 -11.13 -11.10
C ASP A 92 -9.09 -10.29 -10.39
N LEU A 93 -8.67 -9.27 -9.61
CA LEU A 93 -9.59 -8.34 -8.98
C LEU A 93 -10.39 -7.54 -10.02
N TRP A 94 -9.75 -7.12 -11.10
CA TRP A 94 -10.45 -6.39 -12.15
C TRP A 94 -11.52 -7.25 -12.82
N ARG A 95 -11.21 -8.49 -13.19
CA ARG A 95 -12.19 -9.43 -13.78
C ARG A 95 -13.38 -9.69 -12.86
N LYS A 96 -13.17 -9.64 -11.55
CA LYS A 96 -14.22 -9.90 -10.57
C LYS A 96 -15.08 -8.66 -10.29
N PHE A 97 -14.46 -7.48 -10.14
CA PHE A 97 -15.13 -6.29 -9.62
C PHE A 97 -15.27 -5.15 -10.64
N TYR A 98 -14.57 -5.20 -11.76
CA TYR A 98 -14.59 -4.19 -12.83
C TYR A 98 -14.27 -2.77 -12.34
N GLY A 99 -13.45 -2.63 -11.30
CA GLY A 99 -13.07 -1.35 -10.74
C GLY A 99 -12.05 -0.58 -11.61
N ARG A 100 -11.76 0.64 -11.21
CA ARG A 100 -10.73 1.48 -11.84
C ARG A 100 -9.36 1.13 -11.31
N VAL A 101 -8.36 1.06 -12.20
CA VAL A 101 -6.96 0.82 -11.86
C VAL A 101 -6.19 2.13 -11.94
N LEU A 102 -5.84 2.68 -10.79
CA LEU A 102 -5.09 3.93 -10.63
C LEU A 102 -3.60 3.58 -10.50
N VAL A 103 -2.80 3.99 -11.46
CA VAL A 103 -1.42 3.50 -11.62
C VAL A 103 -0.50 4.64 -12.09
N PRO A 104 0.81 4.61 -11.77
CA PRO A 104 1.75 5.55 -12.38
C PRO A 104 1.57 5.61 -13.89
N ALA A 105 1.44 6.82 -14.43
CA ALA A 105 1.00 7.05 -15.81
C ALA A 105 1.86 6.33 -16.85
N GLU A 106 3.16 6.27 -16.60
CA GLU A 106 4.13 5.64 -17.47
C GLU A 106 3.95 4.12 -17.58
N CYS A 107 3.29 3.51 -16.58
CA CYS A 107 3.06 2.06 -16.51
C CYS A 107 1.67 1.65 -17.03
N ALA A 108 0.76 2.60 -17.25
CA ALA A 108 -0.66 2.32 -17.50
C ALA A 108 -0.90 1.43 -18.74
N VAL A 109 -0.21 1.70 -19.83
CA VAL A 109 -0.38 0.93 -21.10
C VAL A 109 0.12 -0.50 -20.94
N GLU A 110 1.27 -0.69 -20.31
CA GLU A 110 1.85 -2.03 -20.14
C GLU A 110 1.08 -2.84 -19.09
N MET A 111 0.56 -2.19 -18.04
CA MET A 111 -0.35 -2.83 -17.08
C MET A 111 -1.62 -3.34 -17.76
N ALA A 112 -2.26 -2.50 -18.58
CA ALA A 112 -3.45 -2.86 -19.33
C ALA A 112 -3.21 -4.11 -20.20
N LYS A 113 -2.10 -4.14 -20.95
CA LYS A 113 -1.73 -5.29 -21.80
C LYS A 113 -1.39 -6.54 -20.96
N THR A 114 -0.60 -6.39 -19.90
CA THR A 114 -0.12 -7.50 -19.09
C THR A 114 -1.27 -8.25 -18.41
N PHE A 115 -2.25 -7.52 -17.93
CA PHE A 115 -3.38 -8.08 -17.20
C PHE A 115 -4.65 -8.27 -18.03
N ASP A 116 -4.59 -7.96 -19.33
CA ASP A 116 -5.74 -7.98 -20.24
C ASP A 116 -6.91 -7.15 -19.71
N ILE A 117 -6.58 -5.92 -19.29
CA ILE A 117 -7.55 -4.94 -18.78
C ILE A 117 -7.78 -3.89 -19.86
N PRO A 118 -9.04 -3.56 -20.21
CA PRO A 118 -9.31 -2.45 -21.13
C PRO A 118 -8.65 -1.16 -20.66
N TYR A 119 -7.95 -0.45 -21.53
CA TYR A 119 -7.28 0.81 -21.18
C TYR A 119 -8.24 1.86 -20.60
N ALA A 120 -9.52 1.81 -20.97
CA ALA A 120 -10.56 2.66 -20.39
C ALA A 120 -10.80 2.45 -18.88
N ALA A 121 -10.37 1.32 -18.31
CA ALA A 121 -10.40 1.06 -16.87
C ALA A 121 -9.15 1.58 -16.15
N MET A 122 -8.09 1.91 -16.91
CA MET A 122 -6.85 2.48 -16.36
C MET A 122 -7.02 3.97 -16.09
N TYR A 123 -6.53 4.41 -14.96
CA TYR A 123 -6.51 5.82 -14.58
C TYR A 123 -5.05 6.24 -14.29
N PRO A 124 -4.38 6.87 -15.28
CA PRO A 124 -2.99 7.28 -15.14
C PRO A 124 -2.81 8.38 -14.09
N LEU A 125 -1.89 8.17 -13.17
CA LEU A 125 -1.55 9.11 -12.11
C LEU A 125 -0.17 9.74 -12.35
N TYR A 126 -0.07 11.04 -12.14
CA TYR A 126 1.20 11.78 -12.17
C TYR A 126 1.50 12.34 -10.77
N PRO A 127 2.77 12.38 -10.35
CA PRO A 127 3.13 12.97 -9.06
C PRO A 127 2.81 14.47 -9.02
N GLY A 128 2.48 14.98 -7.83
CA GLY A 128 2.18 16.40 -7.61
C GLY A 128 0.76 16.83 -8.00
N ASN A 129 -0.11 15.89 -8.40
CA ASN A 129 -1.46 16.20 -8.82
C ASN A 129 -2.52 15.86 -7.75
N THR A 130 -3.66 16.52 -7.88
CA THR A 130 -4.87 16.20 -7.11
C THR A 130 -5.96 15.73 -8.05
N TYR A 131 -6.54 14.57 -7.74
CA TYR A 131 -7.61 13.94 -8.49
C TYR A 131 -8.88 13.92 -7.66
N TYR A 132 -9.98 14.29 -8.26
CA TYR A 132 -11.29 14.37 -7.60
C TYR A 132 -12.18 13.23 -8.10
N PHE A 133 -12.46 12.28 -7.22
CA PHE A 133 -13.43 11.22 -7.45
C PHE A 133 -14.72 11.52 -6.70
N ASP A 134 -15.82 10.89 -7.10
CA ASP A 134 -17.09 11.06 -6.42
C ASP A 134 -17.05 10.62 -4.96
N ASP A 135 -16.15 9.69 -4.62
CA ASP A 135 -16.07 9.04 -3.32
C ASP A 135 -14.97 9.63 -2.42
N PHE A 136 -13.89 10.13 -3.01
CA PHE A 136 -12.72 10.67 -2.30
C PHE A 136 -11.91 11.62 -3.18
N THR A 137 -10.98 12.31 -2.58
CA THR A 137 -9.92 13.07 -3.27
C THR A 137 -8.60 12.31 -3.10
N LEU A 138 -7.83 12.18 -4.18
CA LEU A 138 -6.51 11.57 -4.18
C LEU A 138 -5.45 12.63 -4.51
N LYS A 139 -4.53 12.88 -3.58
CA LYS A 139 -3.32 13.64 -3.86
C LYS A 139 -2.17 12.69 -4.07
N THR A 140 -1.34 12.95 -5.06
CA THR A 140 -0.18 12.14 -5.40
C THR A 140 1.10 12.93 -5.18
N TYR A 141 2.11 12.25 -4.67
CA TYR A 141 3.44 12.82 -4.41
C TYR A 141 4.50 11.93 -5.06
N PRO A 142 5.69 12.47 -5.36
CA PRO A 142 6.81 11.63 -5.76
C PRO A 142 7.10 10.58 -4.69
N GLY A 143 7.34 9.35 -5.11
CA GLY A 143 7.83 8.27 -4.25
C GLY A 143 9.29 7.96 -4.51
N ALA A 144 9.93 7.22 -3.62
CA ALA A 144 11.30 6.77 -3.79
C ALA A 144 11.43 5.27 -3.52
N HIS A 145 12.03 4.56 -4.46
CA HIS A 145 12.40 3.17 -4.34
C HIS A 145 13.92 3.01 -4.26
N ASP A 146 14.44 1.84 -3.86
CA ASP A 146 15.89 1.58 -3.85
C ASP A 146 16.41 1.29 -5.26
N ASN A 147 16.55 2.33 -6.04
CA ASN A 147 17.00 2.31 -7.42
C ASN A 147 18.49 2.57 -7.55
N ARG A 148 19.33 1.59 -7.22
CA ARG A 148 20.80 1.72 -7.42
C ARG A 148 21.13 2.03 -8.88
N ALA A 149 20.51 1.33 -9.82
CA ALA A 149 20.74 1.53 -11.24
C ALA A 149 20.43 2.96 -11.70
N PHE A 150 19.34 3.54 -11.17
CA PHE A 150 18.94 4.90 -11.48
C PHE A 150 19.88 5.94 -10.88
N ARG A 151 20.32 5.74 -9.62
CA ARG A 151 21.30 6.62 -8.96
C ARG A 151 22.67 6.60 -9.63
N GLU A 152 23.02 5.49 -10.27
CA GLU A 152 24.27 5.34 -11.00
C GLU A 152 24.16 5.84 -12.45
N GLY A 153 23.06 6.51 -12.81
CA GLY A 153 22.83 7.04 -14.15
C GLY A 153 22.61 5.98 -15.24
N ARG A 154 22.35 4.75 -14.84
CA ARG A 154 22.06 3.64 -15.75
C ARG A 154 20.59 3.61 -16.09
N TYR A 155 20.19 4.46 -17.03
CA TYR A 155 18.85 4.43 -17.58
C TYR A 155 18.72 3.30 -18.59
N PRO A 156 17.72 2.42 -18.46
CA PRO A 156 17.43 1.44 -19.50
C PRO A 156 17.13 2.17 -20.81
N ARG A 157 17.73 1.74 -21.90
CA ARG A 157 17.44 2.32 -23.22
C ARG A 157 16.06 1.82 -23.70
N PRO A 158 15.30 2.62 -24.46
CA PRO A 158 14.06 2.15 -25.07
C PRO A 158 14.21 0.90 -25.93
N SER A 159 15.42 0.67 -26.51
CA SER A 159 15.76 -0.55 -27.24
C SER A 159 15.87 -1.80 -26.34
N ASP A 160 16.03 -1.63 -25.06
CA ASP A 160 16.17 -2.72 -24.10
C ASP A 160 14.81 -3.04 -23.45
N ALA A 161 13.76 -3.16 -24.25
CA ALA A 161 12.39 -3.42 -23.78
C ALA A 161 12.35 -4.63 -22.83
N LYS A 162 13.16 -5.66 -23.09
CA LYS A 162 13.30 -6.82 -22.21
C LYS A 162 13.93 -6.45 -20.85
N ALA A 163 14.82 -5.45 -20.81
CA ALA A 163 15.41 -4.93 -19.58
C ALA A 163 14.48 -3.93 -18.86
N LEU A 164 13.60 -3.24 -19.59
CA LEU A 164 12.59 -2.32 -19.04
C LEU A 164 11.39 -3.08 -18.48
N TYR A 165 10.93 -4.07 -19.22
CA TYR A 165 9.73 -4.85 -18.91
C TYR A 165 10.07 -6.28 -18.45
N GLY A 166 11.31 -6.51 -18.02
CA GLY A 166 11.89 -7.81 -17.73
C GLY A 166 10.89 -8.82 -17.19
N GLY A 167 10.91 -9.99 -17.80
CA GLY A 167 10.00 -11.05 -17.41
C GLY A 167 10.21 -11.54 -15.97
N SER A 168 9.35 -12.39 -15.50
CA SER A 168 9.35 -13.03 -14.17
C SER A 168 10.65 -13.74 -13.76
N GLU A 169 11.61 -13.84 -14.67
CA GLU A 169 12.87 -14.56 -14.45
C GLU A 169 13.80 -13.93 -13.38
N GLY A 170 13.61 -12.65 -13.04
CA GLY A 170 14.49 -11.93 -12.13
C GLY A 170 14.19 -12.06 -10.64
N PHE A 171 12.95 -12.39 -10.24
CA PHE A 171 12.52 -12.46 -8.84
C PHE A 171 11.83 -13.75 -8.45
N GLY A 172 11.66 -14.66 -9.38
CA GLY A 172 11.13 -15.97 -9.08
C GLY A 172 9.68 -16.04 -8.64
N ILE A 173 8.98 -14.92 -8.49
CA ILE A 173 7.54 -14.94 -8.24
C ILE A 173 6.85 -15.30 -9.54
N PRO A 174 5.99 -16.31 -9.59
CA PRO A 174 5.19 -16.62 -10.77
C PRO A 174 4.13 -15.54 -10.95
N CYS A 175 4.55 -14.39 -11.43
CA CYS A 175 3.72 -13.21 -11.56
C CYS A 175 3.91 -12.61 -12.96
N PRO A 176 2.82 -12.41 -13.73
CA PRO A 176 2.88 -11.79 -15.04
C PRO A 176 3.27 -10.30 -14.97
N SER A 177 3.20 -9.68 -13.79
CA SER A 177 3.39 -8.26 -13.56
C SER A 177 4.80 -7.86 -13.13
N TRP A 178 5.80 -8.65 -13.43
CA TRP A 178 7.17 -8.24 -13.21
C TRP A 178 7.64 -7.27 -14.30
N PHE A 179 7.72 -5.99 -13.95
CA PHE A 179 8.10 -4.91 -14.86
C PHE A 179 9.59 -4.54 -14.76
N GLY A 180 10.41 -5.33 -14.07
CA GLY A 180 11.82 -5.08 -13.91
C GLY A 180 12.14 -3.67 -13.39
N PRO A 181 13.16 -2.98 -13.96
CA PRO A 181 13.52 -1.63 -13.54
C PRO A 181 12.39 -0.61 -13.68
N LEU A 182 11.49 -0.76 -14.65
CA LEU A 182 10.36 0.13 -14.83
C LEU A 182 9.45 0.14 -13.60
N GLY A 183 9.25 -1.01 -12.98
CA GLY A 183 8.45 -1.15 -11.77
C GLY A 183 8.92 -0.29 -10.60
N SER A 184 10.21 0.02 -10.54
CA SER A 184 10.81 0.79 -9.44
C SER A 184 11.11 2.25 -9.78
N ILE A 185 11.10 2.64 -11.06
CA ILE A 185 11.40 4.01 -11.49
C ILE A 185 10.26 4.94 -11.16
N PHE A 186 9.04 4.53 -11.47
CA PHE A 186 7.84 5.34 -11.31
C PHE A 186 7.11 4.95 -10.04
N ASN A 187 7.42 5.66 -8.97
CA ASN A 187 6.81 5.46 -7.65
C ASN A 187 5.99 6.69 -7.26
N LEU A 188 4.85 6.43 -6.66
CA LEU A 188 3.98 7.45 -6.10
C LEU A 188 3.75 7.17 -4.62
N ASN A 189 3.84 8.20 -3.81
CA ASN A 189 3.14 8.24 -2.54
C ASN A 189 1.79 8.91 -2.76
N PHE A 190 0.79 8.61 -1.96
CA PHE A 190 -0.51 9.22 -2.15
C PHE A 190 -1.28 9.41 -0.84
N MET A 191 -2.14 10.43 -0.85
CA MET A 191 -3.06 10.75 0.22
C MET A 191 -4.49 10.57 -0.27
N ILE A 192 -5.25 9.73 0.40
CA ILE A 192 -6.69 9.59 0.18
C ILE A 192 -7.40 10.45 1.22
N ALA A 193 -8.18 11.44 0.78
CA ALA A 193 -9.04 12.22 1.64
C ALA A 193 -10.50 11.86 1.37
N THR A 194 -11.18 11.31 2.35
CA THR A 194 -12.61 10.99 2.27
C THR A 194 -13.46 12.26 2.24
N LYS A 195 -14.75 12.16 1.90
CA LYS A 195 -15.67 13.32 1.85
C LYS A 195 -15.80 14.08 3.16
N ASN A 196 -15.58 13.43 4.30
CA ASN A 196 -15.54 14.04 5.63
C ASN A 196 -14.13 14.44 6.07
N ASN A 197 -13.19 14.51 5.12
CA ASN A 197 -11.80 14.91 5.33
C ASN A 197 -10.99 13.99 6.26
N PHE A 198 -11.37 12.71 6.40
CA PHE A 198 -10.48 11.73 7.00
C PHE A 198 -9.36 11.42 6.01
N LYS A 199 -8.12 11.64 6.41
CA LYS A 199 -6.94 11.53 5.55
C LYS A 199 -6.20 10.23 5.83
N ILE A 200 -5.96 9.44 4.77
CA ILE A 200 -5.17 8.21 4.80
C ILE A 200 -3.94 8.45 3.93
N ASP A 201 -2.77 8.50 4.54
CA ASP A 201 -1.50 8.55 3.82
C ASP A 201 -1.01 7.14 3.49
N PHE A 202 -0.50 6.98 2.28
CA PHE A 202 0.18 5.79 1.82
C PHE A 202 1.60 6.17 1.41
N SER A 203 2.53 6.00 2.36
CA SER A 203 3.93 6.34 2.21
C SER A 203 4.76 5.08 2.06
N ALA A 204 4.87 4.61 0.83
CA ALA A 204 5.68 3.46 0.47
C ALA A 204 7.09 3.88 0.06
N GLY A 205 8.05 3.00 0.30
CA GLY A 205 9.43 3.23 -0.09
C GLY A 205 10.24 4.03 0.94
N ARG A 206 11.27 4.73 0.46
CA ARG A 206 12.22 5.44 1.32
C ARG A 206 11.75 6.85 1.65
N ASP A 207 12.22 7.34 2.79
CA ASP A 207 12.01 8.74 3.18
C ASP A 207 12.89 9.67 2.37
N PHE A 208 12.34 10.84 2.07
CA PHE A 208 13.07 12.00 1.57
C PHE A 208 12.38 13.27 2.08
N GLU A 209 13.16 14.32 2.26
CA GLU A 209 12.73 15.50 3.02
C GLU A 209 11.47 16.16 2.44
N GLU A 210 11.37 16.29 1.12
CA GLU A 210 10.20 16.87 0.46
C GLU A 210 8.90 16.16 0.82
N HIS A 211 8.91 14.80 0.90
CA HIS A 211 7.74 14.04 1.31
C HIS A 211 7.41 14.26 2.78
N LEU A 212 8.41 14.31 3.64
CA LEU A 212 8.22 14.60 5.07
C LEU A 212 7.58 15.97 5.28
N GLU A 213 8.01 17.00 4.52
CA GLU A 213 7.42 18.34 4.54
C GLU A 213 5.94 18.29 4.15
N HIS A 214 5.59 17.63 3.06
CA HIS A 214 4.19 17.46 2.64
C HIS A 214 3.34 16.80 3.73
N MET A 215 3.86 15.77 4.39
CA MET A 215 3.11 15.09 5.46
C MET A 215 2.93 15.97 6.70
N ARG A 216 3.92 16.79 7.07
CA ARG A 216 3.78 17.78 8.15
C ARG A 216 2.66 18.78 7.88
N GLU A 217 2.46 19.16 6.63
CA GLU A 217 1.37 20.05 6.22
C GLU A 217 0.01 19.34 6.21
N GLU A 218 -0.04 18.14 5.64
CA GLU A 218 -1.28 17.39 5.45
C GLU A 218 -1.85 16.79 6.74
N LYS A 219 -1.02 16.35 7.67
CA LYS A 219 -1.38 15.76 8.97
C LYS A 219 -2.40 14.64 8.83
N PRO A 220 -2.00 13.47 8.30
CA PRO A 220 -2.92 12.35 8.08
C PRO A 220 -3.49 11.81 9.39
N ASN A 221 -4.74 11.35 9.35
CA ASN A 221 -5.35 10.63 10.48
C ASN A 221 -4.78 9.21 10.59
N LEU A 222 -4.68 8.52 9.45
CA LEU A 222 -4.07 7.21 9.31
C LEU A 222 -2.89 7.30 8.35
N MET A 223 -1.76 6.77 8.77
CA MET A 223 -0.58 6.61 7.92
C MET A 223 -0.30 5.13 7.70
N LEU A 224 -0.28 4.71 6.45
CA LEU A 224 0.21 3.41 6.02
C LEU A 224 1.67 3.60 5.61
N ARG A 225 2.60 3.22 6.50
CA ARG A 225 4.00 3.58 6.36
C ARG A 225 4.91 2.37 6.20
N HIS A 226 5.80 2.43 5.20
CA HIS A 226 6.80 1.40 4.98
C HIS A 226 7.69 1.21 6.22
N ARG A 227 7.72 -0.01 6.72
CA ARG A 227 8.64 -0.40 7.79
C ARG A 227 9.96 -0.82 7.18
N ILE A 228 10.88 0.12 7.03
CA ILE A 228 12.23 -0.15 6.52
C ILE A 228 13.00 -0.96 7.57
N ARG A 229 13.52 -2.12 7.18
CA ARG A 229 14.17 -3.08 8.08
C ARG A 229 15.30 -2.49 8.93
N SER A 230 16.02 -1.50 8.41
CA SER A 230 17.11 -0.84 9.13
C SER A 230 16.66 0.21 10.15
N TYR A 231 15.35 0.48 10.27
CA TYR A 231 14.87 1.46 11.23
C TYR A 231 14.70 0.83 12.60
N SER A 232 15.39 1.40 13.62
CA SER A 232 15.07 1.10 15.00
C SER A 232 13.67 1.61 15.36
N PRO A 233 13.05 1.10 16.43
CA PRO A 233 11.77 1.60 16.90
C PRO A 233 11.77 3.11 17.16
N GLU A 234 12.85 3.64 17.72
CA GLU A 234 13.00 5.07 18.02
C GLU A 234 13.04 5.89 16.73
N ARG A 235 13.83 5.46 15.72
CA ARG A 235 13.90 6.15 14.43
C ARG A 235 12.55 6.12 13.70
N TYR A 236 11.83 5.00 13.77
CA TYR A 236 10.50 4.90 13.19
C TYR A 236 9.52 5.84 13.91
N ALA A 237 9.58 5.89 15.25
CA ALA A 237 8.77 6.81 16.06
C ALA A 237 9.10 8.28 15.75
N ASP A 238 10.38 8.64 15.62
CA ASP A 238 10.80 10.00 15.26
C ASP A 238 10.19 10.45 13.93
N MET A 239 10.25 9.58 12.94
CA MET A 239 9.75 9.87 11.62
C MET A 239 8.21 10.07 11.61
N VAL A 240 7.46 9.14 12.22
CA VAL A 240 5.99 9.23 12.21
C VAL A 240 5.48 10.38 13.08
N ASP A 241 6.18 10.72 14.15
CA ASP A 241 5.87 11.88 14.98
C ASP A 241 6.04 13.18 14.19
N GLN A 242 7.14 13.31 13.43
CA GLN A 242 7.38 14.45 12.55
C GLN A 242 6.32 14.65 11.49
N MET A 243 5.71 13.58 11.01
CA MET A 243 4.64 13.62 10.00
C MET A 243 3.28 13.99 10.59
N GLY A 244 3.13 13.97 11.92
CA GLY A 244 1.89 14.38 12.60
C GLY A 244 0.72 13.43 12.42
N ALA A 245 0.95 12.17 12.07
CA ALA A 245 -0.09 11.16 11.96
C ALA A 245 -0.67 10.78 13.33
N GLN A 246 -1.95 10.40 13.37
CA GLN A 246 -2.60 9.94 14.60
C GLN A 246 -2.46 8.43 14.79
N LEU A 247 -2.68 7.66 13.73
CA LEU A 247 -2.58 6.21 13.72
C LEU A 247 -1.63 5.77 12.62
N ILE A 248 -0.77 4.81 12.91
CA ILE A 248 0.20 4.27 11.97
C ILE A 248 0.03 2.76 11.86
N MET A 249 -0.05 2.26 10.64
CA MET A 249 0.01 0.84 10.31
C MET A 249 1.18 0.58 9.34
N PRO A 250 1.88 -0.55 9.48
CA PRO A 250 3.06 -0.82 8.65
C PRO A 250 2.71 -1.26 7.23
N LEU A 251 3.55 -0.88 6.29
CA LEU A 251 3.64 -1.47 4.95
C LEU A 251 4.91 -2.34 4.86
N HIS A 252 4.91 -3.31 3.96
CA HIS A 252 6.07 -4.13 3.57
C HIS A 252 6.78 -4.83 4.75
N HIS A 253 6.03 -5.22 5.76
CA HIS A 253 6.56 -5.80 7.00
C HIS A 253 6.67 -7.34 6.97
N ASN A 254 6.31 -7.97 5.85
CA ASN A 254 6.49 -9.41 5.61
C ASN A 254 7.94 -9.84 5.82
N ASN A 255 8.91 -9.01 5.39
CA ASN A 255 10.34 -9.28 5.54
C ASN A 255 10.75 -9.48 7.01
N ALA A 256 10.12 -8.80 7.94
CA ALA A 256 10.39 -8.95 9.35
C ALA A 256 9.93 -10.33 9.86
N ARG A 257 8.77 -10.80 9.41
CA ARG A 257 8.28 -12.15 9.72
C ARG A 257 9.23 -13.23 9.23
N ALA A 258 9.74 -13.09 8.00
CA ALA A 258 10.69 -14.03 7.42
C ALA A 258 12.00 -14.14 8.20
N THR A 259 12.38 -13.10 8.93
CA THR A 259 13.59 -13.08 9.78
C THR A 259 13.30 -13.45 11.24
N GLY A 260 12.07 -13.83 11.57
CA GLY A 260 11.68 -14.18 12.94
C GLY A 260 11.60 -12.98 13.89
N GLU A 261 11.52 -11.76 13.37
CA GLU A 261 11.37 -10.57 14.20
C GLU A 261 9.97 -10.52 14.83
N ASP A 262 9.92 -10.28 16.13
CA ASP A 262 8.65 -10.02 16.82
C ASP A 262 8.18 -8.58 16.53
N LEU A 263 7.28 -8.47 15.57
CA LEU A 263 6.69 -7.18 15.18
C LEU A 263 5.84 -6.56 16.29
N ASN A 264 5.20 -7.35 17.13
CA ASN A 264 4.41 -6.80 18.24
C ASN A 264 5.33 -6.14 19.26
N ALA A 265 6.45 -6.80 19.62
CA ALA A 265 7.47 -6.20 20.48
C ALA A 265 8.13 -4.97 19.83
N TYR A 266 8.35 -4.97 18.50
CA TYR A 266 8.84 -3.81 17.78
C TYR A 266 7.88 -2.62 17.89
N PHE A 267 6.60 -2.80 17.59
CA PHE A 267 5.60 -1.71 17.65
C PHE A 267 5.26 -1.28 19.08
N GLN A 268 5.41 -2.17 20.05
CA GLN A 268 5.34 -1.77 21.45
C GLN A 268 6.43 -0.73 21.76
N LYS A 269 7.70 -0.99 21.39
CA LYS A 269 8.80 -0.04 21.56
C LYS A 269 8.61 1.26 20.77
N VAL A 270 8.04 1.20 19.56
CA VAL A 270 7.64 2.40 18.83
C VAL A 270 6.67 3.25 19.64
N ASN A 271 5.65 2.64 20.22
CA ASN A 271 4.66 3.34 21.04
C ASN A 271 5.26 3.90 22.34
N GLU A 272 6.17 3.18 22.98
CA GLU A 272 6.92 3.67 24.14
C GLU A 272 7.74 4.93 23.79
N ALA A 273 8.42 4.92 22.63
CA ALA A 273 9.17 6.06 22.15
C ALA A 273 8.26 7.26 21.78
N LEU A 274 7.09 7.02 21.17
CA LEU A 274 6.10 8.06 20.90
C LEU A 274 5.56 8.69 22.19
N VAL A 275 5.24 7.87 23.19
CA VAL A 275 4.78 8.37 24.51
C VAL A 275 5.86 9.19 25.19
N ALA A 276 7.13 8.75 25.15
CA ALA A 276 8.26 9.50 25.74
C ALA A 276 8.46 10.87 25.11
N LYS A 277 8.03 11.07 23.86
CA LYS A 277 8.02 12.36 23.14
C LYS A 277 6.80 13.24 23.45
N GLY A 278 5.82 12.72 24.18
CA GLY A 278 4.53 13.39 24.35
C GLY A 278 3.62 13.32 23.11
N SER A 279 3.93 12.44 22.16
CA SER A 279 3.13 12.26 20.96
C SER A 279 1.81 11.54 21.24
N ALA A 280 0.72 12.02 20.66
CA ALA A 280 -0.57 11.35 20.69
C ALA A 280 -0.67 10.18 19.67
N ALA A 281 0.27 10.11 18.73
CA ALA A 281 0.32 9.07 17.71
C ALA A 281 0.46 7.67 18.30
N ARG A 282 -0.14 6.68 17.65
CA ARG A 282 -0.01 5.27 18.04
C ARG A 282 0.24 4.40 16.80
N ALA A 283 1.22 3.53 16.91
CA ALA A 283 1.53 2.52 15.91
C ALA A 283 0.81 1.20 16.25
N PHE A 284 0.23 0.59 15.24
CA PHE A 284 -0.57 -0.63 15.36
C PHE A 284 -0.10 -1.66 14.32
N ASN A 285 0.13 -2.90 14.76
CA ASN A 285 0.47 -4.02 13.90
C ASN A 285 -0.79 -4.84 13.58
N PRO A 286 -1.34 -4.76 12.35
CA PRO A 286 -2.57 -5.48 12.03
C PRO A 286 -2.30 -6.98 11.87
N GLU A 287 -3.22 -7.80 12.35
CA GLU A 287 -3.28 -9.23 12.03
C GLU A 287 -3.73 -9.39 10.57
N PRO A 288 -3.15 -10.34 9.81
CA PRO A 288 -3.58 -10.59 8.44
C PRO A 288 -5.08 -10.90 8.35
N TYR A 289 -5.73 -10.36 7.31
CA TYR A 289 -7.14 -10.61 6.95
C TYR A 289 -8.19 -10.14 7.98
N ARG A 290 -7.76 -9.67 9.16
CA ARG A 290 -8.67 -9.18 10.19
C ARG A 290 -9.14 -7.77 9.87
N TRP A 291 -10.45 -7.56 9.96
CA TRP A 291 -11.06 -6.25 9.82
C TRP A 291 -10.90 -5.41 11.08
N TYR A 292 -10.53 -4.16 10.87
CA TYR A 292 -10.50 -3.11 11.89
C TYR A 292 -11.42 -1.98 11.45
N THR A 293 -12.14 -1.41 12.41
CA THR A 293 -13.00 -0.24 12.17
C THR A 293 -12.33 0.98 12.82
N ILE A 294 -12.10 2.01 12.03
CA ILE A 294 -11.58 3.29 12.48
C ILE A 294 -12.77 4.25 12.52
N GLN A 295 -13.11 4.72 13.71
CA GLN A 295 -14.20 5.67 13.92
C GLN A 295 -13.65 6.96 14.51
N THR A 296 -14.14 8.09 14.01
CA THR A 296 -14.06 9.37 14.70
C THR A 296 -15.36 9.55 15.47
N SER A 297 -15.32 9.48 16.80
CA SER A 297 -16.48 9.66 17.66
C SER A 297 -16.33 10.94 18.48
N ILE A 298 -17.45 11.67 18.67
CA ILE A 298 -17.57 12.66 19.72
C ILE A 298 -18.30 11.95 20.87
N ILE A 299 -17.62 11.81 22.01
CA ILE A 299 -18.22 11.31 23.23
C ILE A 299 -18.66 12.55 24.02
N ALA A 300 -19.94 12.69 24.29
CA ALA A 300 -20.44 13.68 25.25
C ALA A 300 -20.38 13.04 26.65
N ASP A 301 -19.72 13.70 27.58
CA ASP A 301 -19.64 13.31 28.99
C ASP A 301 -20.96 13.56 29.70
#